data_2b2f9d90a6f40818b23a5669de7d270d
#
_entry.id   2b2f9d90a6f40818b23a5669de7d270d
#
_cell.length_a   1.000
_cell.length_b   1.000
_cell.length_c   1.000
_cell.angle_alpha   90.00
_cell.angle_beta   90.00
_cell.angle_gamma   90.00
#
_symmetry.space_group_name_H-M   'P 1'
#
loop_
_entity.id
_entity.type
_entity.pdbx_description
1 polymer ?
#
loop_
_entity_poly.entity_id
_entity_poly.type
_entity_poly.pdbx_seq_one_letter_code
_entity_poly.pdbx_strand_id
1 'polypeptide(L)'
;MIYRSRRLEALLGSPLDTVTYADLAALAGNAEATEAEDLDYKREVLAATDEQKVELAKDVAAFANHVGGVLVVGMAEAKGLPSKVMDTDISDAHLRHLHQVIARHTAPVVRFEMRPVPNPTVQGKGVLLIAVPRSPQAPHAVTAFAKTAREALMYPRRGATKTDWLTETEVATAYQRRFSATADRTQRLATVESELLASLPLSNRPHLIVSTVPEVPGDMVINREAFQQAQTELLNTSLIGEDQYTFEGVRIGSRRFIAYGGDPHGYFYNQADLHRDGSGSWALRVVGHTSTANLQEFNWAEPDTVVWLLMSALQVLGAHARYRTGATSTTLVKAALVDAPHNHPRGPARPNLHPLLPFRIDTLKATGQRTPLSTQTCASADSEAVAFLDDLADAGTGLVQAASLLADELVQAFGIAEAAPYIEMLTR
;
A
#
# COMPACT_ATOMS: atom_id res chain seq x y z
N MET A 1 -0.74 3.49 -13.23
CA MET A 1 0.45 4.32 -12.92
C MET A 1 0.71 4.34 -11.42
N ILE A 2 1.96 4.48 -10.98
CA ILE A 2 2.37 4.53 -9.56
C ILE A 2 1.91 5.80 -8.81
N TYR A 3 1.49 6.83 -9.53
CA TYR A 3 0.94 8.07 -8.98
C TYR A 3 -0.51 8.25 -9.41
N ARG A 4 -1.37 8.62 -8.46
CA ARG A 4 -2.77 8.99 -8.70
C ARG A 4 -3.06 10.33 -8.05
N SER A 5 -3.82 11.16 -8.73
CA SER A 5 -4.31 12.43 -8.23
C SER A 5 -5.75 12.62 -8.67
N ARG A 6 -6.67 12.68 -7.70
CA ARG A 6 -8.08 12.94 -7.99
C ARG A 6 -8.28 14.24 -8.73
N ARG A 7 -7.48 15.26 -8.42
CA ARG A 7 -7.51 16.54 -9.11
C ARG A 7 -7.15 16.39 -10.59
N LEU A 8 -6.04 15.71 -10.88
CA LEU A 8 -5.59 15.50 -12.26
C LEU A 8 -6.52 14.56 -13.02
N GLU A 9 -7.01 13.50 -12.39
CA GLU A 9 -7.98 12.57 -12.99
C GLU A 9 -9.31 13.27 -13.30
N ALA A 10 -9.80 14.14 -12.41
CA ALA A 10 -10.99 14.95 -12.67
C ALA A 10 -10.77 15.97 -13.79
N LEU A 11 -9.57 16.59 -13.85
CA LEU A 11 -9.19 17.52 -14.90
C LEU A 11 -9.11 16.85 -16.28
N LEU A 12 -8.61 15.62 -16.34
CA LEU A 12 -8.47 14.82 -17.55
C LEU A 12 -9.74 14.07 -17.95
N GLY A 13 -10.68 13.92 -17.02
CA GLY A 13 -11.88 13.09 -17.21
C GLY A 13 -11.61 11.58 -17.24
N SER A 14 -10.38 11.16 -16.97
CA SER A 14 -9.95 9.75 -17.00
C SER A 14 -8.76 9.50 -16.05
N PRO A 15 -8.58 8.26 -15.57
CA PRO A 15 -7.39 7.88 -14.83
C PRO A 15 -6.11 8.10 -15.64
N LEU A 16 -5.00 8.44 -14.96
CA LEU A 16 -3.71 8.71 -15.62
C LEU A 16 -3.16 7.54 -16.44
N ASP A 17 -3.52 6.31 -16.12
CA ASP A 17 -3.10 5.10 -16.84
C ASP A 17 -3.92 4.81 -18.11
N THR A 18 -5.07 5.43 -18.26
CA THR A 18 -5.96 5.26 -19.42
C THR A 18 -6.11 6.52 -20.28
N VAL A 19 -5.55 7.68 -19.82
CA VAL A 19 -5.65 8.95 -20.55
C VAL A 19 -5.17 8.81 -21.99
N THR A 20 -5.92 9.38 -22.92
CA THR A 20 -5.66 9.35 -24.36
C THR A 20 -4.97 10.62 -24.84
N TYR A 21 -4.47 10.59 -26.08
CA TYR A 21 -3.92 11.78 -26.73
C TYR A 21 -4.97 12.90 -26.87
N ALA A 22 -6.23 12.53 -27.14
CA ALA A 22 -7.33 13.48 -27.25
C ALA A 22 -7.63 14.19 -25.93
N ASP A 23 -7.58 13.46 -24.81
CA ASP A 23 -7.79 14.04 -23.48
C ASP A 23 -6.70 15.05 -23.15
N LEU A 24 -5.44 14.73 -23.47
CA LEU A 24 -4.31 15.65 -23.29
C LEU A 24 -4.40 16.86 -24.21
N ALA A 25 -4.83 16.66 -25.47
CA ALA A 25 -5.02 17.77 -26.39
C ALA A 25 -6.14 18.72 -25.95
N ALA A 26 -7.16 18.22 -25.27
CA ALA A 26 -8.26 19.01 -24.72
C ALA A 26 -7.82 19.92 -23.55
N LEU A 27 -6.66 19.68 -22.94
CA LEU A 27 -6.10 20.59 -21.94
C LEU A 27 -5.66 21.94 -22.54
N ALA A 28 -5.32 21.97 -23.83
CA ALA A 28 -4.86 23.20 -24.47
C ALA A 28 -5.94 24.29 -24.42
N GLY A 29 -5.60 25.40 -23.76
CA GLY A 29 -6.52 26.52 -23.54
C GLY A 29 -7.51 26.34 -22.38
N ASN A 30 -7.47 25.22 -21.66
CA ASN A 30 -8.31 25.03 -20.47
C ASN A 30 -7.73 25.80 -19.28
N ALA A 31 -8.48 26.79 -18.77
CA ALA A 31 -8.06 27.63 -17.66
C ALA A 31 -7.90 26.85 -16.32
N GLU A 32 -8.59 25.72 -16.15
CA GLU A 32 -8.48 24.89 -14.96
C GLU A 32 -7.19 24.02 -14.96
N ALA A 33 -6.58 23.85 -16.15
CA ALA A 33 -5.37 23.08 -16.34
C ALA A 33 -4.09 23.86 -16.07
N THR A 34 -4.14 24.88 -15.22
CA THR A 34 -2.97 25.69 -14.84
C THR A 34 -1.94 24.84 -14.12
N GLU A 35 -0.64 25.12 -14.37
CA GLU A 35 0.46 24.58 -13.58
C GLU A 35 0.20 24.74 -12.08
N ALA A 36 0.53 23.71 -11.33
CA ALA A 36 0.29 23.62 -9.90
C ALA A 36 1.40 22.82 -9.19
N GLU A 37 1.25 22.63 -7.88
CA GLU A 37 2.19 21.84 -7.08
C GLU A 37 2.34 20.39 -7.57
N ASP A 38 1.31 19.84 -8.27
CA ASP A 38 1.26 18.48 -8.78
C ASP A 38 1.22 18.38 -10.32
N LEU A 39 1.41 19.49 -11.04
CA LEU A 39 1.34 19.52 -12.50
C LEU A 39 2.34 20.53 -13.08
N ASP A 40 3.10 20.10 -14.08
CA ASP A 40 4.02 20.95 -14.84
C ASP A 40 4.03 20.57 -16.33
N TYR A 41 4.23 21.54 -17.22
CA TYR A 41 4.26 21.35 -18.66
C TYR A 41 5.64 21.65 -19.23
N LYS A 42 6.11 20.79 -20.10
CA LYS A 42 7.34 21.01 -20.87
C LYS A 42 7.07 20.82 -22.34
N ARG A 43 7.50 21.77 -23.12
CA ARG A 43 7.44 21.66 -24.57
C ARG A 43 8.23 20.46 -25.08
N GLU A 44 9.42 20.26 -24.53
CA GLU A 44 10.36 19.20 -24.90
C GLU A 44 11.36 18.97 -23.78
N VAL A 45 11.83 17.73 -23.63
CA VAL A 45 12.91 17.36 -22.72
C VAL A 45 13.93 16.52 -23.50
N LEU A 46 15.03 17.15 -23.90
CA LEU A 46 16.10 16.48 -24.65
C LEU A 46 17.14 15.83 -23.74
N ALA A 47 17.42 16.45 -22.59
CA ALA A 47 18.47 16.05 -21.65
C ALA A 47 19.84 15.80 -22.31
N ALA A 48 20.19 16.61 -23.32
CA ALA A 48 21.42 16.47 -24.10
C ALA A 48 22.63 17.11 -23.42
N THR A 49 22.45 18.31 -22.85
CA THR A 49 23.51 19.00 -22.10
C THR A 49 23.40 18.70 -20.60
N ASP A 50 24.48 18.94 -19.86
CA ASP A 50 24.49 18.70 -18.42
C ASP A 50 23.49 19.61 -17.69
N GLU A 51 23.29 20.84 -18.14
CA GLU A 51 22.27 21.73 -17.60
C GLU A 51 20.86 21.18 -17.81
N GLN A 52 20.57 20.61 -19.00
CA GLN A 52 19.28 20.01 -19.30
C GLN A 52 19.04 18.74 -18.49
N LYS A 53 20.08 17.93 -18.23
CA LYS A 53 20.00 16.75 -17.38
C LYS A 53 19.68 17.10 -15.94
N VAL A 54 20.36 18.13 -15.39
CA VAL A 54 20.11 18.65 -14.05
C VAL A 54 18.70 19.24 -13.94
N GLU A 55 18.25 19.95 -14.98
CA GLU A 55 16.89 20.53 -15.00
C GLU A 55 15.80 19.45 -14.95
N LEU A 56 15.93 18.37 -15.72
CA LEU A 56 15.02 17.23 -15.67
C LEU A 56 15.03 16.57 -14.28
N ALA A 57 16.23 16.31 -13.74
CA ALA A 57 16.36 15.71 -12.42
C ALA A 57 15.77 16.61 -11.32
N LYS A 58 15.94 17.92 -11.43
CA LYS A 58 15.38 18.93 -10.53
C LYS A 58 13.85 18.89 -10.54
N ASP A 59 13.22 18.87 -11.72
CA ASP A 59 11.77 18.85 -11.83
C ASP A 59 11.19 17.58 -11.23
N VAL A 60 11.79 16.42 -11.50
CA VAL A 60 11.36 15.13 -10.95
C VAL A 60 11.58 15.05 -9.42
N ALA A 61 12.75 15.50 -8.94
CA ALA A 61 13.04 15.49 -7.50
C ALA A 61 12.15 16.50 -6.75
N ALA A 62 11.79 17.62 -7.36
CA ALA A 62 10.92 18.62 -6.76
C ALA A 62 9.52 18.08 -6.47
N PHE A 63 8.95 17.28 -7.37
CA PHE A 63 7.69 16.57 -7.13
C PHE A 63 7.83 15.52 -6.02
N ALA A 64 8.88 14.70 -6.07
CA ALA A 64 9.13 13.67 -5.07
C ALA A 64 9.29 14.24 -3.65
N ASN A 65 9.89 15.42 -3.55
CA ASN A 65 10.13 16.14 -2.29
C ASN A 65 8.89 16.89 -1.77
N HIS A 66 7.79 16.92 -2.51
CA HIS A 66 6.59 17.64 -2.12
C HIS A 66 5.36 16.72 -2.07
N VAL A 67 4.39 16.90 -2.94
CA VAL A 67 3.13 16.13 -2.94
C VAL A 67 3.09 15.03 -4.00
N GLY A 68 4.14 14.91 -4.80
CA GLY A 68 4.13 14.18 -6.04
C GLY A 68 3.59 15.03 -7.18
N GLY A 69 3.50 14.48 -8.40
CA GLY A 69 2.97 15.21 -9.53
C GLY A 69 3.19 14.51 -10.87
N VAL A 70 2.77 15.19 -11.92
CA VAL A 70 2.94 14.77 -13.30
C VAL A 70 3.62 15.86 -14.10
N LEU A 71 4.72 15.50 -14.77
CA LEU A 71 5.35 16.32 -15.79
C LEU A 71 4.80 15.90 -17.16
N VAL A 72 4.11 16.79 -17.85
CA VAL A 72 3.55 16.57 -19.18
C VAL A 72 4.52 17.11 -20.20
N VAL A 73 5.24 16.22 -20.89
CA VAL A 73 6.23 16.57 -21.91
C VAL A 73 5.63 16.44 -23.30
N GLY A 74 5.83 17.42 -24.15
CA GLY A 74 5.18 17.57 -25.46
C GLY A 74 3.98 18.53 -25.45
N MET A 75 3.90 19.36 -24.41
CA MET A 75 2.88 20.41 -24.26
C MET A 75 3.55 21.76 -24.07
N ALA A 76 3.30 22.71 -24.95
CA ALA A 76 3.73 24.09 -24.76
C ALA A 76 2.82 24.78 -23.75
N GLU A 77 3.39 25.64 -22.92
CA GLU A 77 2.66 26.45 -21.96
C GLU A 77 2.85 27.96 -22.27
N ALA A 78 1.92 28.77 -21.82
CA ALA A 78 2.01 30.22 -21.81
C ALA A 78 1.42 30.75 -20.49
N LYS A 79 2.26 31.38 -19.65
CA LYS A 79 1.90 31.86 -18.32
C LYS A 79 1.31 30.77 -17.40
N GLY A 80 1.89 29.57 -17.44
CA GLY A 80 1.45 28.43 -16.66
C GLY A 80 0.20 27.73 -17.20
N LEU A 81 -0.34 28.12 -18.36
CA LEU A 81 -1.48 27.48 -19.00
C LEU A 81 -1.02 26.66 -20.21
N PRO A 82 -1.50 25.41 -20.38
CA PRO A 82 -1.22 24.63 -21.57
C PRO A 82 -1.82 25.30 -22.80
N SER A 83 -1.01 25.52 -23.82
CA SER A 83 -1.41 26.30 -25.00
C SER A 83 -1.55 25.47 -26.26
N LYS A 84 -0.67 24.48 -26.46
CA LYS A 84 -0.66 23.65 -27.67
C LYS A 84 0.13 22.36 -27.44
N VAL A 85 -0.37 21.24 -28.00
CA VAL A 85 0.41 20.01 -28.09
C VAL A 85 1.50 20.18 -29.14
N MET A 86 2.73 19.85 -28.77
CA MET A 86 3.92 20.03 -29.62
C MET A 86 4.55 18.69 -30.03
N ASP A 87 4.05 17.60 -29.45
CA ASP A 87 4.60 16.26 -29.57
C ASP A 87 6.10 16.17 -29.24
N THR A 88 6.50 15.17 -28.52
CA THR A 88 7.89 14.84 -28.23
C THR A 88 8.25 13.48 -28.81
N ASP A 89 9.53 13.14 -28.79
CA ASP A 89 9.98 11.78 -29.08
C ASP A 89 9.57 10.84 -27.94
N ILE A 90 8.85 9.78 -28.29
CA ILE A 90 8.42 8.74 -27.35
C ILE A 90 9.05 7.38 -27.68
N SER A 91 10.14 7.36 -28.45
CA SER A 91 10.86 6.13 -28.74
C SER A 91 11.48 5.51 -27.49
N ASP A 92 11.59 4.18 -27.46
CA ASP A 92 12.20 3.44 -26.35
C ASP A 92 13.64 3.90 -26.05
N ALA A 93 14.37 4.34 -27.05
CA ALA A 93 15.73 4.85 -26.89
C ALA A 93 15.73 6.17 -26.09
N HIS A 94 14.80 7.08 -26.42
CA HIS A 94 14.65 8.35 -25.73
C HIS A 94 14.16 8.13 -24.28
N LEU A 95 13.15 7.30 -24.07
CA LEU A 95 12.64 6.98 -22.74
C LEU A 95 13.72 6.37 -21.83
N ARG A 96 14.51 5.43 -22.35
CA ARG A 96 15.64 4.85 -21.60
C ARG A 96 16.69 5.89 -21.26
N HIS A 97 17.00 6.83 -22.17
CA HIS A 97 17.91 7.92 -21.91
C HIS A 97 17.43 8.81 -20.77
N LEU A 98 16.18 9.28 -20.82
CA LEU A 98 15.59 10.09 -19.74
C LEU A 98 15.59 9.35 -18.40
N HIS A 99 15.25 8.07 -18.40
CA HIS A 99 15.29 7.24 -17.18
C HIS A 99 16.70 7.20 -16.56
N GLN A 100 17.73 6.97 -17.39
CA GLN A 100 19.12 6.94 -16.92
C GLN A 100 19.59 8.30 -16.38
N VAL A 101 19.16 9.39 -17.01
CA VAL A 101 19.47 10.75 -16.55
C VAL A 101 18.88 11.00 -15.17
N ILE A 102 17.59 10.72 -14.95
CA ILE A 102 16.95 10.91 -13.66
C ILE A 102 17.63 10.05 -12.59
N ALA A 103 17.84 8.77 -12.87
CA ALA A 103 18.47 7.85 -11.92
C ALA A 103 19.89 8.25 -11.53
N ARG A 104 20.66 8.83 -12.47
CA ARG A 104 22.05 9.24 -12.23
C ARG A 104 22.16 10.56 -11.45
N HIS A 105 21.21 11.47 -11.63
CA HIS A 105 21.28 12.83 -11.10
C HIS A 105 20.42 13.06 -9.85
N THR A 106 19.76 12.03 -9.31
CA THR A 106 18.99 12.11 -8.07
C THR A 106 19.55 11.20 -6.98
N ALA A 107 19.63 11.67 -5.75
CA ALA A 107 20.14 10.92 -4.61
C ALA A 107 19.29 11.17 -3.33
N PRO A 108 18.66 10.11 -2.78
CA PRO A 108 18.50 8.78 -3.35
C PRO A 108 17.76 8.82 -4.69
N VAL A 109 17.81 7.73 -5.45
CA VAL A 109 17.12 7.69 -6.74
C VAL A 109 15.61 7.87 -6.55
N VAL A 110 15.02 8.81 -7.30
CA VAL A 110 13.58 9.05 -7.26
C VAL A 110 12.85 7.90 -7.95
N ARG A 111 11.75 7.43 -7.36
CA ARG A 111 10.83 6.51 -8.01
C ARG A 111 9.87 7.31 -8.91
N PHE A 112 9.75 6.92 -10.16
CA PHE A 112 8.87 7.55 -11.14
C PHE A 112 8.42 6.52 -12.19
N GLU A 113 7.41 6.86 -12.94
CA GLU A 113 6.93 6.07 -14.07
C GLU A 113 6.78 6.97 -15.30
N MET A 114 7.20 6.46 -16.45
CA MET A 114 7.03 7.12 -17.73
C MET A 114 5.95 6.44 -18.55
N ARG A 115 4.96 7.20 -19.00
CA ARG A 115 3.91 6.70 -19.87
C ARG A 115 3.87 7.49 -21.18
N PRO A 116 4.28 6.89 -22.29
CA PRO A 116 4.10 7.48 -23.62
C PRO A 116 2.63 7.41 -24.01
N VAL A 117 2.09 8.51 -24.50
CA VAL A 117 0.76 8.64 -25.11
C VAL A 117 0.95 9.01 -26.58
N PRO A 118 0.84 8.03 -27.49
CA PRO A 118 1.19 8.23 -28.89
C PRO A 118 0.22 9.16 -29.61
N ASN A 119 0.74 10.00 -30.50
CA ASN A 119 -0.06 10.73 -31.46
C ASN A 119 -0.62 9.73 -32.51
N PRO A 120 -1.95 9.67 -32.70
CA PRO A 120 -2.55 8.70 -33.64
C PRO A 120 -2.17 8.91 -35.10
N THR A 121 -1.62 10.08 -35.44
CA THR A 121 -1.29 10.46 -36.82
C THR A 121 0.21 10.53 -37.12
N VAL A 122 1.06 10.56 -36.09
CA VAL A 122 2.53 10.69 -36.25
C VAL A 122 3.25 9.58 -35.47
N GLN A 123 3.80 8.64 -36.21
CA GLN A 123 4.52 7.51 -35.64
C GLN A 123 5.76 7.96 -34.83
N GLY A 124 5.95 7.39 -33.64
CA GLY A 124 7.10 7.66 -32.78
C GLY A 124 7.04 9.02 -32.06
N LYS A 125 5.96 9.76 -32.22
CA LYS A 125 5.72 11.06 -31.58
C LYS A 125 4.46 11.02 -30.71
N GLY A 126 4.40 11.90 -29.73
CA GLY A 126 3.25 12.01 -28.84
C GLY A 126 3.54 12.86 -27.63
N VAL A 127 2.78 12.64 -26.57
CA VAL A 127 2.97 13.28 -25.26
C VAL A 127 3.55 12.23 -24.29
N LEU A 128 4.53 12.62 -23.50
CA LEU A 128 5.10 11.78 -22.45
C LEU A 128 4.64 12.27 -21.08
N LEU A 129 4.02 11.41 -20.31
CA LEU A 129 3.70 11.66 -18.89
C LEU A 129 4.82 11.06 -18.03
N ILE A 130 5.44 11.89 -17.19
CA ILE A 130 6.36 11.42 -16.14
C ILE A 130 5.64 11.60 -14.82
N ALA A 131 5.16 10.51 -14.26
CA ALA A 131 4.42 10.48 -12.99
C ALA A 131 5.36 10.19 -11.83
N VAL A 132 5.37 11.08 -10.86
CA VAL A 132 6.27 11.04 -9.71
C VAL A 132 5.43 11.05 -8.43
N PRO A 133 5.39 9.94 -7.67
CA PRO A 133 4.74 9.95 -6.37
C PRO A 133 5.53 10.77 -5.35
N ARG A 134 4.85 11.30 -4.33
CA ARG A 134 5.52 11.80 -3.15
C ARG A 134 6.42 10.70 -2.59
N SER A 135 7.67 11.03 -2.32
CA SER A 135 8.63 10.04 -1.85
C SER A 135 8.71 9.98 -0.33
N PRO A 136 8.61 8.79 0.26
CA PRO A 136 8.91 8.60 1.68
C PRO A 136 10.42 8.71 1.96
N GLN A 137 11.25 8.60 0.93
CA GLN A 137 12.70 8.76 1.03
C GLN A 137 13.16 10.22 0.85
N ALA A 138 12.23 11.19 0.72
CA ALA A 138 12.58 12.59 0.71
C ALA A 138 13.39 12.99 1.96
N PRO A 139 14.36 13.90 1.83
CA PRO A 139 14.63 14.71 0.66
C PRO A 139 15.54 14.02 -0.37
N HIS A 140 15.19 14.16 -1.65
CA HIS A 140 16.05 13.80 -2.76
C HIS A 140 16.88 14.99 -3.18
N ALA A 141 18.18 14.80 -3.19
CA ALA A 141 19.12 15.79 -3.71
C ALA A 141 19.25 15.62 -5.23
N VAL A 142 19.57 16.71 -5.89
CA VAL A 142 20.02 16.75 -7.28
C VAL A 142 21.48 17.10 -7.31
N THR A 143 22.28 16.35 -8.03
CA THR A 143 23.69 16.65 -8.23
C THR A 143 23.81 17.73 -9.29
N ALA A 144 24.19 18.93 -8.88
CA ALA A 144 24.48 20.03 -9.79
C ALA A 144 25.97 20.07 -10.13
N PHE A 145 26.27 20.15 -11.41
CA PHE A 145 27.65 20.39 -11.86
C PHE A 145 28.00 21.88 -11.65
N ALA A 146 28.83 22.16 -10.66
CA ALA A 146 29.43 23.48 -10.56
C ALA A 146 30.50 23.63 -11.65
N LYS A 147 30.53 24.80 -12.30
CA LYS A 147 31.57 25.13 -13.31
C LYS A 147 32.99 25.07 -12.75
N THR A 148 33.14 24.90 -11.46
CA THR A 148 34.40 24.82 -10.73
C THR A 148 34.53 23.53 -9.96
N ALA A 149 34.74 22.42 -10.64
CA ALA A 149 35.30 21.16 -10.12
C ALA A 149 34.71 20.53 -8.81
N ARG A 150 33.61 21.02 -8.27
CA ARG A 150 32.95 20.48 -7.07
C ARG A 150 31.47 20.24 -7.38
N GLU A 151 31.03 19.01 -7.21
CA GLU A 151 29.63 18.65 -7.22
C GLU A 151 28.95 19.23 -5.98
N ALA A 152 27.81 19.90 -6.18
CA ALA A 152 26.98 20.41 -5.09
C ALA A 152 25.67 19.61 -5.06
N LEU A 153 25.22 19.23 -3.87
CA LEU A 153 23.90 18.65 -3.67
C LEU A 153 22.91 19.77 -3.40
N MET A 154 21.85 19.82 -4.18
CA MET A 154 20.76 20.78 -4.03
C MET A 154 19.43 20.04 -3.85
N TYR A 155 18.56 20.55 -3.00
CA TYR A 155 17.29 19.91 -2.64
C TYR A 155 16.12 20.75 -3.15
N PRO A 156 15.57 20.41 -4.33
CA PRO A 156 14.44 21.15 -4.90
C PRO A 156 13.12 20.72 -4.25
N ARG A 157 12.19 21.68 -4.15
CA ARG A 157 10.79 21.43 -3.77
C ARG A 157 9.86 22.15 -4.74
N ARG A 158 8.83 21.50 -5.23
CA ARG A 158 7.83 22.13 -6.07
C ARG A 158 6.98 23.10 -5.25
N GLY A 159 6.90 24.35 -5.67
CA GLY A 159 5.94 25.34 -5.23
C GLY A 159 4.77 25.42 -6.22
N ALA A 160 3.85 26.34 -6.00
CA ALA A 160 2.64 26.50 -6.84
C ALA A 160 2.98 26.74 -8.32
N THR A 161 3.99 27.58 -8.61
CA THR A 161 4.35 27.98 -9.98
C THR A 161 5.83 27.89 -10.28
N LYS A 162 6.65 27.57 -9.31
CA LYS A 162 8.11 27.46 -9.45
C LYS A 162 8.69 26.39 -8.53
N THR A 163 9.91 25.98 -8.84
CA THR A 163 10.71 25.15 -7.95
C THR A 163 11.50 26.04 -7.00
N ASP A 164 11.35 25.82 -5.71
CA ASP A 164 12.14 26.44 -4.64
C ASP A 164 13.22 25.46 -4.17
N TRP A 165 14.29 26.01 -3.57
CA TRP A 165 15.36 25.22 -2.97
C TRP A 165 15.17 25.16 -1.46
N LEU A 166 15.24 23.97 -0.89
CA LEU A 166 15.16 23.81 0.56
C LEU A 166 16.35 24.48 1.24
N THR A 167 16.07 25.23 2.29
CA THR A 167 17.09 25.78 3.20
C THR A 167 17.70 24.67 4.05
N GLU A 168 18.82 24.94 4.72
CA GLU A 168 19.48 24.00 5.62
C GLU A 168 18.50 23.42 6.66
N THR A 169 17.73 24.28 7.32
CA THR A 169 16.74 23.88 8.34
C THR A 169 15.62 23.00 7.77
N GLU A 170 15.16 23.30 6.54
CA GLU A 170 14.15 22.49 5.87
C GLU A 170 14.72 21.11 5.46
N VAL A 171 15.97 21.06 5.00
CA VAL A 171 16.68 19.80 4.70
C VAL A 171 16.83 18.97 5.97
N ALA A 172 17.28 19.56 7.08
CA ALA A 172 17.41 18.88 8.37
C ALA A 172 16.07 18.31 8.84
N THR A 173 15.00 19.10 8.74
CA THR A 173 13.64 18.69 9.08
C THR A 173 13.14 17.53 8.19
N ALA A 174 13.45 17.57 6.88
CA ALA A 174 13.07 16.52 5.96
C ALA A 174 13.80 15.19 6.26
N TYR A 175 15.08 15.25 6.61
CA TYR A 175 15.82 14.08 7.07
C TYR A 175 15.30 13.52 8.40
N GLN A 176 14.95 14.37 9.36
CA GLN A 176 14.31 13.92 10.59
C GLN A 176 13.01 13.15 10.30
N ARG A 177 12.14 13.71 9.45
CA ARG A 177 10.89 13.02 9.03
C ARG A 177 11.17 11.68 8.37
N ARG A 178 12.18 11.61 7.51
CA ARG A 178 12.58 10.35 6.86
C ARG A 178 13.03 9.30 7.87
N PHE A 179 13.81 9.69 8.87
CA PHE A 179 14.30 8.75 9.89
C PHE A 179 13.21 8.35 10.90
N SER A 180 12.26 9.23 11.21
CA SER A 180 11.14 8.89 12.08
C SER A 180 10.06 8.05 11.38
N ALA A 181 9.97 8.10 10.05
CA ALA A 181 8.89 7.46 9.29
C ALA A 181 8.74 5.95 9.55
N THR A 182 9.85 5.25 9.82
CA THR A 182 9.80 3.82 10.17
C THR A 182 9.18 3.62 11.55
N ALA A 183 9.61 4.39 12.55
CA ALA A 183 9.05 4.33 13.90
C ALA A 183 7.57 4.74 13.90
N ASP A 184 7.21 5.78 13.14
CA ASP A 184 5.83 6.26 13.01
C ASP A 184 4.93 5.19 12.39
N ARG A 185 5.42 4.44 11.38
CA ARG A 185 4.69 3.31 10.76
C ARG A 185 4.49 2.16 11.74
N THR A 186 5.54 1.77 12.47
CA THR A 186 5.44 0.73 13.50
C THR A 186 4.45 1.13 14.60
N GLN A 187 4.50 2.39 15.05
CA GLN A 187 3.53 2.91 16.00
C GLN A 187 2.11 2.93 15.43
N ARG A 188 1.94 3.31 14.17
CA ARG A 188 0.63 3.28 13.49
C ARG A 188 0.10 1.86 13.36
N LEU A 189 0.96 0.90 13.04
CA LEU A 189 0.61 -0.52 12.98
C LEU A 189 0.05 -1.03 14.32
N ALA A 190 0.76 -0.75 15.40
CA ALA A 190 0.29 -1.09 16.75
C ALA A 190 -1.04 -0.40 17.10
N THR A 191 -1.24 0.85 16.64
CA THR A 191 -2.49 1.59 16.86
C THR A 191 -3.67 0.94 16.15
N VAL A 192 -3.55 0.61 14.85
CA VAL A 192 -4.66 0.03 14.08
C VAL A 192 -5.00 -1.38 14.58
N GLU A 193 -3.99 -2.16 14.97
CA GLU A 193 -4.19 -3.46 15.60
C GLU A 193 -4.93 -3.34 16.94
N SER A 194 -4.52 -2.40 17.80
CA SER A 194 -5.17 -2.19 19.09
C SER A 194 -6.61 -1.66 18.97
N GLU A 195 -6.88 -0.80 17.99
CA GLU A 195 -8.24 -0.32 17.70
C GLU A 195 -9.16 -1.45 17.24
N LEU A 196 -8.68 -2.34 16.39
CA LEU A 196 -9.41 -3.54 15.99
C LEU A 196 -9.69 -4.44 17.19
N LEU A 197 -8.67 -4.81 17.97
CA LEU A 197 -8.78 -5.67 19.14
C LEU A 197 -9.79 -5.09 20.16
N ALA A 198 -9.80 -3.79 20.36
CA ALA A 198 -10.74 -3.12 21.27
C ALA A 198 -12.21 -3.16 20.78
N SER A 199 -12.43 -3.38 19.48
CA SER A 199 -13.75 -3.40 18.85
C SER A 199 -14.29 -4.82 18.59
N LEU A 200 -13.45 -5.84 18.71
CA LEU A 200 -13.86 -7.23 18.50
C LEU A 200 -14.86 -7.68 19.60
N PRO A 201 -15.84 -8.49 19.22
CA PRO A 201 -16.70 -9.15 20.22
C PRO A 201 -15.88 -10.02 21.15
N LEU A 202 -16.23 -10.02 22.44
CA LEU A 202 -15.59 -10.90 23.39
C LEU A 202 -15.83 -12.37 22.98
N SER A 203 -14.77 -13.03 22.65
CA SER A 203 -14.75 -14.43 22.22
C SER A 203 -13.59 -15.13 22.91
N ASN A 204 -13.76 -16.39 23.25
CA ASN A 204 -12.72 -17.27 23.75
C ASN A 204 -12.06 -18.09 22.61
N ARG A 205 -12.10 -17.57 21.39
CA ARG A 205 -11.56 -18.25 20.23
C ARG A 205 -10.37 -17.48 19.64
N PRO A 206 -9.38 -18.22 19.13
CA PRO A 206 -8.19 -17.61 18.53
C PRO A 206 -8.50 -16.87 17.23
N HIS A 207 -7.70 -15.87 16.93
CA HIS A 207 -7.77 -15.08 15.71
C HIS A 207 -6.41 -15.01 15.02
N LEU A 208 -6.44 -15.05 13.70
CA LEU A 208 -5.39 -14.50 12.87
C LEU A 208 -5.71 -13.01 12.67
N ILE A 209 -4.78 -12.15 13.05
CA ILE A 209 -4.87 -10.71 12.83
C ILE A 209 -3.83 -10.33 11.80
N VAL A 210 -4.27 -9.69 10.72
CA VAL A 210 -3.40 -9.15 9.69
C VAL A 210 -3.57 -7.64 9.67
N SER A 211 -2.49 -6.90 9.85
CA SER A 211 -2.48 -5.44 9.89
C SER A 211 -1.52 -4.88 8.86
N THR A 212 -1.91 -3.79 8.20
CA THR A 212 -1.11 -3.15 7.15
C THR A 212 -1.03 -1.64 7.35
N VAL A 213 0.14 -1.06 7.09
CA VAL A 213 0.35 0.39 7.09
C VAL A 213 1.15 0.78 5.84
N PRO A 214 0.55 1.52 4.89
CA PRO A 214 1.25 1.94 3.69
C PRO A 214 2.37 2.94 4.01
N GLU A 215 3.43 2.89 3.22
CA GLU A 215 4.57 3.80 3.34
C GLU A 215 4.19 5.23 2.96
N VAL A 216 3.40 5.37 1.91
CA VAL A 216 2.79 6.65 1.52
C VAL A 216 1.28 6.54 1.78
N PRO A 217 0.77 7.16 2.83
CA PRO A 217 -0.64 7.09 3.16
C PRO A 217 -1.50 7.75 2.08
N GLY A 218 -2.67 7.18 1.87
CA GLY A 218 -3.71 7.77 1.03
C GLY A 218 -4.65 8.68 1.81
N ASP A 219 -5.75 9.06 1.18
CA ASP A 219 -6.81 9.85 1.81
C ASP A 219 -8.19 9.48 1.25
N MET A 220 -8.95 8.71 2.00
CA MET A 220 -10.29 8.30 1.63
C MET A 220 -11.32 9.29 2.17
N VAL A 221 -12.21 9.77 1.31
CA VAL A 221 -13.36 10.55 1.75
C VAL A 221 -14.38 9.61 2.41
N ILE A 222 -14.85 9.98 3.62
CA ILE A 222 -15.93 9.28 4.31
C ILE A 222 -17.17 10.16 4.27
N ASN A 223 -18.04 9.92 3.29
CA ASN A 223 -19.35 10.54 3.14
C ASN A 223 -20.37 9.45 2.77
N ARG A 224 -21.62 9.84 2.56
CA ARG A 224 -22.70 8.89 2.25
C ARG A 224 -22.48 8.12 0.95
N GLU A 225 -22.01 8.78 -0.08
CA GLU A 225 -21.78 8.20 -1.40
C GLU A 225 -20.61 7.21 -1.36
N ALA A 226 -19.45 7.63 -0.82
CA ALA A 226 -18.29 6.76 -0.65
C ALA A 226 -18.59 5.55 0.25
N PHE A 227 -19.45 5.71 1.26
CA PHE A 227 -19.90 4.59 2.09
C PHE A 227 -20.74 3.59 1.30
N GLN A 228 -21.71 4.05 0.51
CA GLN A 228 -22.56 3.18 -0.31
C GLN A 228 -21.74 2.42 -1.35
N GLN A 229 -20.78 3.09 -1.98
CA GLN A 229 -19.86 2.44 -2.90
C GLN A 229 -19.01 1.38 -2.20
N ALA A 230 -18.36 1.73 -1.08
CA ALA A 230 -17.54 0.79 -0.31
C ALA A 230 -18.36 -0.39 0.21
N GLN A 231 -19.61 -0.17 0.63
CA GLN A 231 -20.51 -1.23 1.06
C GLN A 231 -20.78 -2.21 -0.08
N THR A 232 -21.11 -1.71 -1.27
CA THR A 232 -21.35 -2.56 -2.45
C THR A 232 -20.11 -3.37 -2.83
N GLU A 233 -18.94 -2.73 -2.86
CA GLU A 233 -17.67 -3.39 -3.20
C GLU A 233 -17.32 -4.48 -2.17
N LEU A 234 -17.38 -4.17 -0.88
CA LEU A 234 -16.98 -5.08 0.19
C LEU A 234 -17.91 -6.29 0.31
N LEU A 235 -19.23 -6.08 0.16
CA LEU A 235 -20.21 -7.19 0.19
C LEU A 235 -20.09 -8.11 -1.03
N ASN A 236 -19.52 -7.64 -2.14
CA ASN A 236 -19.27 -8.44 -3.35
C ASN A 236 -17.79 -8.89 -3.46
N THR A 237 -16.97 -8.70 -2.42
CA THR A 237 -15.57 -9.13 -2.45
C THR A 237 -15.50 -10.66 -2.41
N SER A 238 -14.87 -11.25 -3.43
CA SER A 238 -14.50 -12.66 -3.43
C SER A 238 -13.19 -12.85 -2.66
N LEU A 239 -13.19 -13.76 -1.71
CA LEU A 239 -11.99 -14.14 -0.96
C LEU A 239 -11.29 -15.32 -1.64
N ILE A 240 -10.01 -15.47 -1.37
CA ILE A 240 -9.25 -16.65 -1.77
C ILE A 240 -9.70 -17.80 -0.87
N GLY A 241 -10.25 -18.88 -1.44
CA GLY A 241 -10.73 -20.04 -0.69
C GLY A 241 -12.24 -20.06 -0.44
N GLU A 242 -12.67 -20.24 0.79
CA GLU A 242 -14.07 -20.47 1.13
C GLU A 242 -14.86 -19.18 1.40
N ASP A 243 -16.15 -19.18 1.05
CA ASP A 243 -17.08 -18.04 1.23
C ASP A 243 -17.43 -17.73 2.70
N GLN A 244 -16.98 -18.55 3.66
CA GLN A 244 -17.34 -18.44 5.07
C GLN A 244 -16.86 -17.15 5.75
N TYR A 245 -15.87 -16.47 5.17
CA TYR A 245 -15.31 -15.24 5.70
C TYR A 245 -15.65 -14.01 4.85
N THR A 246 -16.67 -14.10 3.99
CA THR A 246 -17.20 -12.94 3.27
C THR A 246 -17.81 -11.95 4.23
N PHE A 247 -17.88 -10.69 3.81
CA PHE A 247 -18.52 -9.66 4.61
C PHE A 247 -20.04 -9.70 4.41
N GLU A 248 -20.78 -9.64 5.51
CA GLU A 248 -22.23 -9.56 5.56
C GLU A 248 -22.74 -8.15 5.84
N GLY A 249 -21.88 -7.29 6.37
CA GLY A 249 -22.23 -5.92 6.69
C GLY A 249 -21.03 -4.98 6.72
N VAL A 250 -21.32 -3.70 6.49
CA VAL A 250 -20.35 -2.61 6.59
C VAL A 250 -20.96 -1.48 7.43
N ARG A 251 -20.18 -0.91 8.35
CA ARG A 251 -20.58 0.25 9.16
C ARG A 251 -19.48 1.32 9.14
N ILE A 252 -19.87 2.55 9.45
CA ILE A 252 -18.93 3.66 9.60
C ILE A 252 -18.40 3.69 11.03
N GLY A 253 -17.07 3.68 11.17
CA GLY A 253 -16.37 3.99 12.41
C GLY A 253 -15.72 5.37 12.36
N SER A 254 -15.07 5.79 13.45
CA SER A 254 -14.30 7.03 13.44
C SER A 254 -13.13 6.91 12.47
N ARG A 255 -13.14 7.69 11.39
CA ARG A 255 -12.10 7.73 10.32
C ARG A 255 -11.82 6.39 9.63
N ARG A 256 -12.80 5.47 9.61
CA ARG A 256 -12.68 4.15 8.97
C ARG A 256 -14.02 3.56 8.57
N PHE A 257 -14.01 2.61 7.67
CA PHE A 257 -15.09 1.66 7.47
C PHE A 257 -14.78 0.38 8.26
N ILE A 258 -15.82 -0.25 8.77
CA ILE A 258 -15.74 -1.52 9.50
C ILE A 258 -16.61 -2.52 8.73
N ALA A 259 -15.97 -3.49 8.09
CA ALA A 259 -16.63 -4.60 7.43
C ALA A 259 -16.61 -5.82 8.36
N TYR A 260 -17.70 -6.57 8.42
CA TYR A 260 -17.81 -7.74 9.30
C TYR A 260 -18.68 -8.82 8.65
N GLY A 261 -18.43 -10.07 9.06
CA GLY A 261 -19.20 -11.22 8.61
C GLY A 261 -19.17 -12.35 9.63
N GLY A 262 -20.17 -13.23 9.55
CA GLY A 262 -20.34 -14.36 10.46
C GLY A 262 -20.96 -14.02 11.81
N ASP A 263 -21.15 -15.05 12.62
CA ASP A 263 -21.73 -14.93 13.97
C ASP A 263 -20.65 -14.58 14.99
N PRO A 264 -20.75 -13.43 15.71
CA PRO A 264 -19.84 -13.07 16.78
C PRO A 264 -19.67 -14.13 17.89
N HIS A 265 -20.64 -15.01 18.07
CA HIS A 265 -20.61 -16.10 19.04
C HIS A 265 -20.40 -17.48 18.40
N GLY A 266 -20.44 -17.56 17.06
CA GLY A 266 -20.29 -18.78 16.27
C GLY A 266 -18.84 -19.22 16.05
N TYR A 267 -18.65 -20.10 15.10
CA TYR A 267 -17.33 -20.61 14.71
C TYR A 267 -16.61 -19.69 13.74
N PHE A 268 -17.36 -19.04 12.85
CA PHE A 268 -16.83 -18.14 11.85
C PHE A 268 -17.23 -16.71 12.15
N TYR A 269 -16.24 -15.88 12.38
CA TYR A 269 -16.40 -14.43 12.54
C TYR A 269 -15.19 -13.74 11.98
N ASN A 270 -15.42 -12.64 11.31
CA ASN A 270 -14.37 -11.79 10.85
C ASN A 270 -14.75 -10.31 10.95
N GLN A 271 -13.78 -9.44 11.17
CA GLN A 271 -13.95 -8.01 11.17
C GLN A 271 -12.71 -7.34 10.60
N ALA A 272 -12.91 -6.46 9.62
CA ALA A 272 -11.88 -5.64 9.01
C ALA A 272 -12.14 -4.16 9.30
N ASP A 273 -11.15 -3.49 9.87
CA ASP A 273 -11.12 -2.05 10.07
C ASP A 273 -10.27 -1.41 8.95
N LEU A 274 -10.91 -0.60 8.10
CA LEU A 274 -10.36 -0.03 6.88
C LEU A 274 -10.24 1.49 7.04
N HIS A 275 -9.05 1.97 7.39
CA HIS A 275 -8.83 3.35 7.78
C HIS A 275 -8.68 4.29 6.58
N ARG A 276 -9.00 5.55 6.82
CA ARG A 276 -8.97 6.63 5.83
C ARG A 276 -7.60 6.81 5.17
N ASP A 277 -6.51 6.57 5.89
CA ASP A 277 -5.13 6.71 5.43
C ASP A 277 -4.59 5.50 4.64
N GLY A 278 -5.43 4.48 4.43
CA GLY A 278 -5.06 3.24 3.76
C GLY A 278 -4.45 2.19 4.69
N SER A 279 -4.24 2.50 5.97
CA SER A 279 -3.94 1.46 6.95
C SER A 279 -5.18 0.62 7.21
N GLY A 280 -4.98 -0.61 7.66
CA GLY A 280 -6.10 -1.48 7.99
C GLY A 280 -5.68 -2.67 8.82
N SER A 281 -6.66 -3.28 9.48
CA SER A 281 -6.47 -4.53 10.21
C SER A 281 -7.66 -5.42 10.00
N TRP A 282 -7.44 -6.71 9.85
CA TRP A 282 -8.48 -7.72 9.71
C TRP A 282 -8.25 -8.85 10.70
N ALA A 283 -9.26 -9.11 11.55
CA ALA A 283 -9.31 -10.24 12.45
C ALA A 283 -10.17 -11.34 11.83
N LEU A 284 -9.58 -12.51 11.68
CA LEU A 284 -10.19 -13.70 11.13
C LEU A 284 -10.14 -14.78 12.21
N ARG A 285 -11.30 -15.31 12.60
CA ARG A 285 -11.32 -16.36 13.59
C ARG A 285 -10.74 -17.64 13.04
N VAL A 286 -9.69 -18.14 13.68
CA VAL A 286 -9.12 -19.45 13.41
C VAL A 286 -9.89 -20.48 14.22
N VAL A 287 -10.35 -21.56 13.59
CA VAL A 287 -11.22 -22.53 14.21
C VAL A 287 -10.39 -23.52 15.02
N GLY A 288 -10.68 -23.63 16.29
CA GLY A 288 -10.36 -24.80 17.07
C GLY A 288 -9.94 -24.57 18.50
N HIS A 289 -10.66 -25.24 19.38
CA HIS A 289 -10.32 -25.43 20.78
C HIS A 289 -10.48 -26.92 21.09
N THR A 290 -9.50 -27.51 21.75
CA THR A 290 -9.55 -28.91 22.14
C THR A 290 -9.11 -29.06 23.59
N SER A 291 -9.87 -29.87 24.32
CA SER A 291 -9.48 -30.40 25.61
C SER A 291 -9.01 -31.86 25.43
N THR A 292 -7.85 -32.18 25.93
CA THR A 292 -7.37 -33.58 25.94
C THR A 292 -7.89 -34.33 27.16
N ALA A 293 -7.91 -35.65 27.11
CA ALA A 293 -8.27 -36.51 28.23
C ALA A 293 -7.38 -36.27 29.51
N ASN A 294 -6.25 -35.59 29.37
CA ASN A 294 -5.35 -35.20 30.46
C ASN A 294 -5.55 -33.77 30.95
N LEU A 295 -6.68 -33.13 30.67
CA LEU A 295 -7.01 -31.76 31.09
C LEU A 295 -6.06 -30.67 30.52
N GLN A 296 -5.26 -30.96 29.52
CA GLN A 296 -4.56 -29.94 28.75
C GLN A 296 -5.51 -29.34 27.71
N GLU A 297 -5.79 -28.07 27.89
CA GLU A 297 -6.55 -27.29 26.91
C GLU A 297 -5.57 -26.53 26.02
N PHE A 298 -5.83 -26.49 24.74
CA PHE A 298 -5.04 -25.71 23.77
C PHE A 298 -5.91 -25.30 22.57
N ASN A 299 -5.53 -24.20 21.93
CA ASN A 299 -6.04 -23.80 20.64
C ASN A 299 -5.25 -24.52 19.55
N TRP A 300 -5.89 -24.72 18.42
CA TRP A 300 -5.21 -25.28 17.24
C TRP A 300 -5.63 -24.52 15.98
N ALA A 301 -4.71 -24.51 15.00
CA ALA A 301 -4.96 -23.97 13.67
C ALA A 301 -4.50 -25.00 12.63
N GLU A 302 -5.14 -25.00 11.48
CA GLU A 302 -4.68 -25.76 10.32
C GLU A 302 -3.79 -24.85 9.46
N PRO A 303 -2.64 -25.34 8.99
CA PRO A 303 -1.68 -24.49 8.27
C PRO A 303 -2.25 -23.92 6.98
N ASP A 304 -2.97 -24.72 6.20
CA ASP A 304 -3.64 -24.31 4.97
C ASP A 304 -4.70 -23.22 5.24
N THR A 305 -5.50 -23.36 6.30
CA THR A 305 -6.46 -22.35 6.74
C THR A 305 -5.75 -21.04 7.08
N VAL A 306 -4.65 -21.08 7.83
CA VAL A 306 -3.89 -19.88 8.18
C VAL A 306 -3.36 -19.19 6.93
N VAL A 307 -2.80 -19.95 5.99
CA VAL A 307 -2.21 -19.40 4.76
C VAL A 307 -3.26 -18.74 3.87
N TRP A 308 -4.39 -19.39 3.61
CA TRP A 308 -5.40 -18.79 2.73
C TRP A 308 -6.11 -17.58 3.38
N LEU A 309 -6.34 -17.60 4.70
CA LEU A 309 -6.82 -16.44 5.44
C LEU A 309 -5.85 -15.28 5.36
N LEU A 310 -4.55 -15.56 5.50
CA LEU A 310 -3.49 -14.56 5.37
C LEU A 310 -3.49 -13.94 3.97
N MET A 311 -3.52 -14.76 2.91
CA MET A 311 -3.56 -14.28 1.53
C MET A 311 -4.80 -13.43 1.25
N SER A 312 -5.97 -13.86 1.71
CA SER A 312 -7.22 -13.11 1.57
C SER A 312 -7.16 -11.76 2.28
N ALA A 313 -6.61 -11.73 3.50
CA ALA A 313 -6.46 -10.50 4.25
C ALA A 313 -5.50 -9.52 3.57
N LEU A 314 -4.36 -10.01 3.09
CA LEU A 314 -3.38 -9.19 2.37
C LEU A 314 -3.98 -8.58 1.11
N GLN A 315 -4.74 -9.35 0.33
CA GLN A 315 -5.40 -8.87 -0.88
C GLN A 315 -6.44 -7.77 -0.56
N VAL A 316 -7.33 -8.01 0.39
CA VAL A 316 -8.40 -7.04 0.73
C VAL A 316 -7.82 -5.75 1.31
N LEU A 317 -6.85 -5.86 2.22
CA LEU A 317 -6.18 -4.70 2.82
C LEU A 317 -5.33 -3.94 1.79
N GLY A 318 -4.64 -4.66 0.89
CA GLY A 318 -3.91 -4.09 -0.23
C GLY A 318 -4.83 -3.33 -1.20
N ALA A 319 -5.94 -3.95 -1.60
CA ALA A 319 -6.94 -3.32 -2.47
C ALA A 319 -7.58 -2.10 -1.81
N HIS A 320 -7.88 -2.15 -0.50
CA HIS A 320 -8.36 -0.99 0.24
C HIS A 320 -7.36 0.16 0.18
N ALA A 321 -6.11 -0.09 0.55
CA ALA A 321 -5.06 0.93 0.55
C ALA A 321 -4.86 1.51 -0.85
N ARG A 322 -4.71 0.67 -1.86
CA ARG A 322 -4.39 1.08 -3.22
C ARG A 322 -5.54 1.78 -3.92
N TYR A 323 -6.70 1.11 -3.99
CA TYR A 323 -7.79 1.57 -4.87
C TYR A 323 -8.77 2.49 -4.16
N ARG A 324 -9.04 2.28 -2.87
CA ARG A 324 -10.01 3.10 -2.14
C ARG A 324 -9.41 4.37 -1.55
N THR A 325 -8.14 4.32 -1.12
CA THR A 325 -7.49 5.49 -0.50
C THR A 325 -6.46 6.17 -1.40
N GLY A 326 -5.96 5.50 -2.42
CA GLY A 326 -4.88 5.99 -3.27
C GLY A 326 -3.50 5.95 -2.61
N ALA A 327 -3.33 5.14 -1.59
CA ALA A 327 -2.01 4.89 -0.99
C ALA A 327 -1.05 4.25 -2.01
N THR A 328 0.25 4.47 -1.86
CA THR A 328 1.26 4.00 -2.82
C THR A 328 2.52 3.48 -2.14
N SER A 329 3.45 2.94 -2.94
CA SER A 329 4.75 2.41 -2.53
C SER A 329 4.64 1.05 -1.83
N THR A 330 5.44 0.82 -0.80
CA THR A 330 5.39 -0.40 -0.01
C THR A 330 4.39 -0.30 1.14
N THR A 331 4.07 -1.42 1.76
CA THR A 331 3.31 -1.46 3.00
C THR A 331 4.04 -2.31 4.02
N LEU A 332 4.06 -1.86 5.28
CA LEU A 332 4.45 -2.69 6.40
C LEU A 332 3.27 -3.61 6.74
N VAL A 333 3.52 -4.89 6.83
CA VAL A 333 2.51 -5.90 7.14
C VAL A 333 2.92 -6.62 8.42
N LYS A 334 1.96 -6.86 9.30
CA LYS A 334 2.11 -7.77 10.44
C LYS A 334 1.00 -8.80 10.40
N ALA A 335 1.34 -10.04 10.63
CA ALA A 335 0.40 -11.13 10.86
C ALA A 335 0.65 -11.70 12.25
N ALA A 336 -0.42 -11.93 13.01
CA ALA A 336 -0.33 -12.47 14.36
C ALA A 336 -1.42 -13.51 14.60
N LEU A 337 -1.03 -14.67 15.13
CA LEU A 337 -1.95 -15.62 15.75
C LEU A 337 -2.06 -15.27 17.23
N VAL A 338 -3.25 -14.85 17.65
CA VAL A 338 -3.51 -14.42 19.03
C VAL A 338 -4.64 -15.24 19.63
N ASP A 339 -4.52 -15.51 20.91
CA ASP A 339 -5.65 -16.01 21.68
C ASP A 339 -6.70 -14.90 21.84
N ALA A 340 -7.90 -15.28 22.23
CA ALA A 340 -8.98 -14.33 22.39
C ALA A 340 -8.56 -13.15 23.27
N PRO A 341 -8.92 -11.91 22.92
CA PRO A 341 -8.54 -10.75 23.70
C PRO A 341 -9.23 -10.77 25.07
N HIS A 342 -8.53 -11.27 26.07
CA HIS A 342 -9.03 -11.36 27.44
C HIS A 342 -9.05 -10.01 28.17
N ASN A 343 -8.44 -8.98 27.61
CA ASN A 343 -8.28 -7.67 28.25
C ASN A 343 -9.22 -6.62 27.64
N HIS A 344 -10.51 -6.75 27.88
CA HIS A 344 -11.38 -5.58 27.73
C HIS A 344 -11.38 -4.79 29.05
N PRO A 345 -10.94 -3.51 29.08
CA PRO A 345 -10.85 -2.72 30.31
C PRO A 345 -12.19 -2.33 30.95
N ARG A 346 -13.33 -2.81 30.43
CA ARG A 346 -14.68 -2.38 30.81
C ARG A 346 -15.60 -3.45 31.46
N GLY A 347 -15.05 -4.54 31.94
CA GLY A 347 -15.89 -5.52 32.66
C GLY A 347 -15.24 -6.00 33.93
N PRO A 348 -16.01 -6.35 34.96
CA PRO A 348 -15.46 -7.03 36.13
C PRO A 348 -14.83 -8.34 35.64
N ALA A 349 -13.61 -8.62 36.07
CA ALA A 349 -12.94 -9.86 35.82
C ALA A 349 -13.89 -11.02 36.09
N ARG A 350 -14.31 -11.74 35.03
CA ARG A 350 -15.11 -12.96 35.25
C ARG A 350 -14.16 -14.01 35.80
N PRO A 351 -14.38 -14.57 36.96
CA PRO A 351 -13.45 -15.46 37.64
C PRO A 351 -13.21 -16.81 36.94
N ASN A 352 -13.82 -17.06 35.77
CA ASN A 352 -13.74 -18.31 35.02
C ASN A 352 -13.26 -18.13 33.55
N LEU A 353 -12.63 -17.02 33.25
CA LEU A 353 -11.93 -16.91 31.94
C LEU A 353 -10.64 -17.70 32.06
N HIS A 354 -10.54 -18.73 31.23
CA HIS A 354 -9.36 -19.59 31.11
C HIS A 354 -8.09 -18.76 30.86
N PRO A 355 -6.95 -19.15 31.43
CA PRO A 355 -5.68 -18.52 31.10
C PRO A 355 -5.41 -18.65 29.58
N LEU A 356 -4.55 -17.77 29.04
CA LEU A 356 -4.09 -17.85 27.66
C LEU A 356 -3.75 -19.30 27.32
N LEU A 357 -4.50 -19.88 26.39
CA LEU A 357 -4.26 -21.25 25.96
C LEU A 357 -3.18 -21.23 24.89
N PRO A 358 -2.18 -22.10 24.99
CA PRO A 358 -1.15 -22.19 23.97
C PRO A 358 -1.75 -22.64 22.64
N PHE A 359 -1.20 -22.13 21.53
CA PHE A 359 -1.52 -22.55 20.18
C PHE A 359 -0.72 -23.77 19.78
N ARG A 360 -1.32 -24.63 18.96
CA ARG A 360 -0.70 -25.76 18.28
C ARG A 360 -1.12 -25.78 16.81
N ILE A 361 -0.22 -26.18 15.95
CA ILE A 361 -0.54 -26.44 14.54
C ILE A 361 -0.86 -27.93 14.38
N ASP A 362 -2.06 -28.22 13.88
CA ASP A 362 -2.56 -29.56 13.65
C ASP A 362 -2.92 -29.77 12.18
N THR A 363 -2.93 -31.01 11.72
CA THR A 363 -3.50 -31.38 10.43
C THR A 363 -4.70 -32.30 10.62
N LEU A 364 -5.73 -32.13 9.78
CA LEU A 364 -6.90 -32.98 9.74
C LEU A 364 -6.64 -34.12 8.75
N LYS A 365 -6.67 -35.36 9.23
CA LYS A 365 -6.61 -36.56 8.35
C LYS A 365 -7.95 -36.82 7.70
N ALA A 366 -7.94 -37.52 6.56
CA ALA A 366 -9.15 -37.98 5.87
C ALA A 366 -10.08 -38.80 6.76
N THR A 367 -9.60 -39.38 7.84
CA THR A 367 -10.38 -40.13 8.86
C THR A 367 -11.09 -39.21 9.85
N GLY A 368 -10.98 -37.89 9.74
CA GLY A 368 -11.50 -36.94 10.71
C GLY A 368 -10.65 -36.79 11.99
N GLN A 369 -9.55 -37.52 12.07
CA GLN A 369 -8.65 -37.45 13.22
C GLN A 369 -7.64 -36.34 13.06
N ARG A 370 -7.49 -35.47 14.08
CA ARG A 370 -6.46 -34.43 14.14
C ARG A 370 -5.15 -35.00 14.66
N THR A 371 -4.07 -34.57 14.05
CA THR A 371 -2.71 -34.96 14.43
C THR A 371 -1.87 -33.71 14.54
N PRO A 372 -1.12 -33.53 15.66
CA PRO A 372 -0.18 -32.44 15.79
C PRO A 372 0.88 -32.50 14.69
N LEU A 373 1.09 -31.38 14.00
CA LEU A 373 2.25 -31.17 13.13
C LEU A 373 3.40 -30.56 13.91
N SER A 374 3.07 -29.71 14.89
CA SER A 374 4.07 -29.05 15.72
C SER A 374 4.37 -29.86 16.97
N THR A 375 5.63 -29.84 17.37
CA THR A 375 6.10 -30.37 18.65
C THR A 375 6.10 -29.30 19.75
N GLN A 376 5.91 -28.06 19.39
CA GLN A 376 5.92 -26.89 20.27
C GLN A 376 4.56 -26.21 20.29
N THR A 377 4.22 -25.60 21.41
CA THR A 377 3.07 -24.73 21.57
C THR A 377 3.56 -23.36 21.98
N CYS A 378 2.92 -22.32 21.50
CA CYS A 378 3.19 -20.94 21.92
C CYS A 378 1.88 -20.19 22.26
N ALA A 379 1.97 -19.17 23.07
CA ALA A 379 0.80 -18.36 23.48
C ALA A 379 0.39 -17.38 22.36
N SER A 380 1.34 -16.93 21.56
CA SER A 380 1.13 -16.10 20.37
C SER A 380 2.30 -16.29 19.43
N ALA A 381 2.04 -16.10 18.14
CA ALA A 381 3.06 -16.05 17.12
C ALA A 381 2.78 -14.83 16.24
N ASP A 382 3.80 -14.08 15.91
CA ASP A 382 3.70 -12.92 15.02
C ASP A 382 4.86 -12.90 14.04
N SER A 383 4.61 -12.26 12.89
CA SER A 383 5.61 -12.03 11.86
C SER A 383 5.36 -10.68 11.18
N GLU A 384 6.43 -10.07 10.67
CA GLU A 384 6.38 -8.79 9.99
C GLU A 384 7.10 -8.87 8.64
N ALA A 385 6.55 -8.24 7.62
CA ALA A 385 7.15 -8.13 6.30
C ALA A 385 6.88 -6.78 5.67
N VAL A 386 7.65 -6.45 4.65
CA VAL A 386 7.41 -5.31 3.77
C VAL A 386 7.06 -5.84 2.39
N ALA A 387 5.93 -5.43 1.85
CA ALA A 387 5.46 -5.84 0.53
C ALA A 387 5.15 -4.63 -0.35
N PHE A 388 5.19 -4.80 -1.66
CA PHE A 388 4.68 -3.78 -2.59
C PHE A 388 3.16 -3.76 -2.57
N LEU A 389 2.59 -2.57 -2.42
CA LEU A 389 1.15 -2.41 -2.27
C LEU A 389 0.38 -2.87 -3.52
N ASP A 390 0.93 -2.59 -4.70
CA ASP A 390 0.34 -3.00 -5.98
C ASP A 390 0.28 -4.54 -6.10
N ASP A 391 1.34 -5.24 -5.67
CA ASP A 391 1.40 -6.71 -5.69
C ASP A 391 0.33 -7.35 -4.79
N LEU A 392 0.07 -6.75 -3.63
CA LEU A 392 -0.98 -7.23 -2.73
C LEU A 392 -2.37 -6.96 -3.32
N ALA A 393 -2.59 -5.77 -3.87
CA ALA A 393 -3.88 -5.34 -4.38
C ALA A 393 -4.35 -6.15 -5.60
N ASP A 394 -3.41 -6.50 -6.49
CA ASP A 394 -3.69 -7.17 -7.77
C ASP A 394 -3.63 -8.71 -7.67
N ALA A 395 -3.44 -9.27 -6.48
CA ALA A 395 -3.27 -10.72 -6.25
C ALA A 395 -2.18 -11.35 -7.14
N GLY A 396 -1.11 -10.59 -7.39
CA GLY A 396 0.02 -11.04 -8.21
C GLY A 396 0.98 -11.98 -7.46
N THR A 397 2.10 -12.30 -8.12
CA THR A 397 3.16 -13.15 -7.53
C THR A 397 3.74 -12.57 -6.23
N GLY A 398 3.74 -11.25 -6.08
CA GLY A 398 4.18 -10.57 -4.85
C GLY A 398 3.27 -10.84 -3.65
N LEU A 399 1.95 -11.05 -3.86
CA LEU A 399 1.05 -11.49 -2.79
C LEU A 399 1.49 -12.85 -2.22
N VAL A 400 1.76 -13.81 -3.11
CA VAL A 400 2.21 -15.15 -2.72
C VAL A 400 3.54 -15.09 -1.98
N GLN A 401 4.48 -14.25 -2.45
CA GLN A 401 5.77 -14.06 -1.80
C GLN A 401 5.64 -13.46 -0.40
N ALA A 402 4.83 -12.42 -0.25
CA ALA A 402 4.58 -11.78 1.05
C ALA A 402 3.89 -12.75 2.02
N ALA A 403 2.90 -13.51 1.54
CA ALA A 403 2.21 -14.52 2.33
C ALA A 403 3.18 -15.65 2.76
N SER A 404 4.07 -16.09 1.86
CA SER A 404 5.08 -17.10 2.19
C SER A 404 6.00 -16.64 3.31
N LEU A 405 6.57 -15.45 3.21
CA LEU A 405 7.47 -14.91 4.23
C LEU A 405 6.79 -14.83 5.60
N LEU A 406 5.57 -14.30 5.65
CA LEU A 406 4.81 -14.17 6.89
C LEU A 406 4.41 -15.53 7.45
N ALA A 407 3.96 -16.45 6.60
CA ALA A 407 3.54 -17.78 7.03
C ALA A 407 4.72 -18.63 7.55
N ASP A 408 5.89 -18.54 6.91
CA ASP A 408 7.08 -19.25 7.35
C ASP A 408 7.48 -18.84 8.78
N GLU A 409 7.52 -17.54 9.07
CA GLU A 409 7.82 -17.06 10.42
C GLU A 409 6.76 -17.48 11.45
N LEU A 410 5.46 -17.42 11.07
CA LEU A 410 4.37 -17.86 11.94
C LEU A 410 4.50 -19.35 12.30
N VAL A 411 4.77 -20.23 11.33
CA VAL A 411 4.88 -21.66 11.61
C VAL A 411 6.19 -22.04 12.30
N GLN A 412 7.25 -21.25 12.11
CA GLN A 412 8.53 -21.43 12.82
C GLN A 412 8.40 -21.25 14.33
N ALA A 413 7.50 -20.38 14.79
CA ALA A 413 7.17 -20.25 16.21
C ALA A 413 6.67 -21.58 16.83
N PHE A 414 6.18 -22.50 16.00
CA PHE A 414 5.72 -23.84 16.38
C PHE A 414 6.72 -24.95 16.07
N GLY A 415 7.93 -24.63 15.63
CA GLY A 415 8.97 -25.60 15.29
C GLY A 415 8.79 -26.25 13.92
N ILE A 416 7.99 -25.65 13.03
CA ILE A 416 7.81 -26.06 11.62
C ILE A 416 8.73 -25.19 10.76
N ALA A 417 9.53 -25.79 9.87
CA ALA A 417 10.56 -25.06 9.15
C ALA A 417 10.01 -24.06 8.11
N GLU A 418 8.92 -24.45 7.40
CA GLU A 418 8.38 -23.67 6.28
C GLU A 418 6.90 -23.97 6.05
N ALA A 419 6.19 -23.02 5.48
CA ALA A 419 4.78 -23.10 5.09
C ALA A 419 4.58 -23.37 3.59
N ALA A 420 5.67 -23.49 2.80
CA ALA A 420 5.63 -23.63 1.34
C ALA A 420 4.69 -24.75 0.84
N PRO A 421 4.62 -25.95 1.43
CA PRO A 421 3.71 -27.01 0.98
C PRO A 421 2.23 -26.61 0.99
N TYR A 422 1.84 -25.73 1.89
CA TYR A 422 0.44 -25.28 2.04
C TYR A 422 0.10 -24.17 1.05
N ILE A 423 1.07 -23.34 0.71
CA ILE A 423 0.92 -22.27 -0.28
C ILE A 423 0.76 -22.85 -1.69
N GLU A 424 1.56 -23.84 -2.05
CA GLU A 424 1.48 -24.51 -3.34
C GLU A 424 0.12 -25.18 -3.57
N MET A 425 -0.54 -25.66 -2.53
CA MET A 425 -1.90 -26.22 -2.63
C MET A 425 -2.95 -25.21 -3.01
N LEU A 426 -2.78 -23.93 -2.63
CA LEU A 426 -3.74 -22.85 -2.87
C LEU A 426 -3.53 -22.15 -4.21
N THR A 427 -2.36 -22.29 -4.81
CA THR A 427 -2.00 -21.66 -6.08
C THR A 427 -2.16 -22.57 -7.30
N ARG A 428 -2.52 -23.84 -7.10
CA ARG A 428 -2.87 -24.82 -8.14
C ARG A 428 -4.37 -24.79 -8.45
#